data_33ab9c4c4e01a0a9278cb40e380fa0e5
#
_entry.id   33ab9c4c4e01a0a9278cb40e380fa0e5
#
_cell.length_a   1.000
_cell.length_b   1.000
_cell.length_c   1.000
_cell.angle_alpha   90.00
_cell.angle_beta   90.00
_cell.angle_gamma   90.00
#
_symmetry.space_group_name_H-M   'P 1'
#
loop_
_entity.id
_entity.type
_entity.pdbx_description
1 polymer ?
#
loop_
_entity_poly.entity_id
_entity_poly.type
_entity_poly.pdbx_seq_one_letter_code
_entity_poly.pdbx_strand_id
1 'polypeptide(L)'
;MAKNLVSHAVKSSSQVSAEEVTGYIKYWFRTKEFICFVLDSKTFQVNFFKDHCKIILNREKDFLYFISSERKILFTTFTKLLSDGITKELFNWLKRLSETVIPSVQAALVKDVGDELIPVEVK
;
A
#
# COMPACT_ATOMS: atom_id res chain seq x y z
N MET A 1 -0.65 -12.75 -13.01
CA MET A 1 0.11 -11.85 -12.92
C MET A 1 -0.14 -10.96 -11.83
N ALA A 2 -1.08 -10.16 -11.86
CA ALA A 2 -1.32 -9.24 -10.83
C ALA A 2 -1.51 -9.89 -9.51
N LYS A 3 -2.24 -10.95 -9.50
CA LYS A 3 -2.47 -11.64 -8.29
C LYS A 3 -1.20 -12.19 -7.73
N ASN A 4 -0.28 -12.52 -8.56
CA ASN A 4 0.99 -13.04 -8.11
C ASN A 4 1.85 -12.04 -7.42
N LEU A 5 1.77 -10.78 -7.81
CA LEU A 5 2.56 -9.78 -7.17
C LEU A 5 2.16 -9.65 -5.71
N VAL A 6 0.88 -9.62 -5.45
CA VAL A 6 0.39 -9.48 -4.10
C VAL A 6 0.68 -10.72 -3.28
N SER A 7 0.43 -11.87 -3.83
CA SER A 7 0.68 -13.09 -3.12
C SER A 7 2.14 -13.25 -2.77
N HIS A 8 3.00 -12.84 -3.67
CA HIS A 8 4.42 -12.95 -3.43
C HIS A 8 4.85 -12.05 -2.29
N ALA A 9 4.29 -10.86 -2.21
CA ALA A 9 4.62 -9.96 -1.14
C ALA A 9 4.13 -10.51 0.20
N VAL A 10 3.01 -11.18 0.19
CA VAL A 10 2.45 -11.69 1.41
C VAL A 10 3.12 -12.94 1.90
N LYS A 11 3.63 -13.74 1.01
CA LYS A 11 4.27 -14.95 1.42
C LYS A 11 5.37 -14.75 2.43
N SER A 12 5.99 -13.61 2.46
CA SER A 12 7.06 -13.41 3.38
C SER A 12 6.54 -13.02 4.75
N SER A 13 5.24 -12.88 4.93
CA SER A 13 4.70 -12.50 6.21
C SER A 13 3.69 -13.53 6.62
N SER A 14 3.70 -13.93 7.86
CA SER A 14 2.70 -14.85 8.29
C SER A 14 1.65 -14.14 9.09
N GLN A 15 1.66 -12.82 9.09
CA GLN A 15 0.75 -12.11 9.94
C GLN A 15 -0.61 -11.84 9.36
N VAL A 16 -0.73 -11.85 8.06
CA VAL A 16 -2.00 -11.57 7.41
C VAL A 16 -2.31 -12.72 6.49
N SER A 17 -3.53 -13.14 6.44
CA SER A 17 -3.88 -14.27 5.57
C SER A 17 -3.84 -13.83 4.13
N ALA A 18 -3.67 -14.77 3.25
CA ALA A 18 -3.63 -14.48 1.82
C ALA A 18 -4.93 -13.84 1.38
N GLU A 19 -6.03 -14.21 2.00
CA GLU A 19 -7.31 -13.64 1.64
C GLU A 19 -7.39 -12.17 1.89
N GLU A 20 -6.66 -11.66 2.86
CA GLU A 20 -6.73 -10.25 3.19
C GLU A 20 -5.97 -9.37 2.23
N VAL A 21 -4.93 -9.89 1.62
CA VAL A 21 -4.14 -9.08 0.72
C VAL A 21 -4.23 -9.45 -0.74
N THR A 22 -4.73 -10.63 -1.07
CA THR A 22 -4.84 -10.98 -2.47
C THR A 22 -6.18 -10.50 -2.98
N GLY A 23 -6.32 -10.49 -4.26
CA GLY A 23 -7.54 -10.06 -4.90
C GLY A 23 -7.22 -9.70 -6.32
N TYR A 24 -8.21 -9.16 -7.01
CA TYR A 24 -8.00 -8.77 -8.38
C TYR A 24 -7.67 -7.30 -8.43
N ILE A 25 -6.80 -6.90 -9.34
CA ILE A 25 -6.46 -5.50 -9.49
C ILE A 25 -7.66 -4.78 -10.09
N LYS A 26 -8.12 -3.77 -9.38
CA LYS A 26 -9.22 -2.98 -9.83
C LYS A 26 -8.73 -1.76 -10.57
N TYR A 27 -7.67 -1.12 -10.05
CA TYR A 27 -7.06 0.02 -10.67
C TYR A 27 -5.57 -0.07 -10.52
N TRP A 28 -4.82 0.58 -11.39
CA TRP A 28 -3.41 0.73 -11.17
C TRP A 28 -2.95 2.02 -11.84
N PHE A 29 -1.87 2.57 -11.35
CA PHE A 29 -1.25 3.70 -12.00
C PHE A 29 0.21 3.72 -11.62
N ARG A 30 1.00 4.46 -12.36
CA ARG A 30 2.40 4.54 -12.05
C ARG A 30 2.89 5.96 -12.15
N THR A 31 3.94 6.27 -11.40
CA THR A 31 4.62 7.54 -11.48
C THR A 31 6.06 7.23 -11.85
N LYS A 32 6.92 8.23 -11.80
CA LYS A 32 8.33 7.98 -12.03
C LYS A 32 8.93 7.18 -10.90
N GLU A 33 8.33 7.19 -9.74
CA GLU A 33 8.91 6.59 -8.56
C GLU A 33 8.34 5.26 -8.18
N PHE A 34 7.10 5.01 -8.49
CA PHE A 34 6.47 3.76 -8.05
C PHE A 34 5.30 3.37 -8.93
N ILE A 35 4.84 2.15 -8.74
CA ILE A 35 3.61 1.70 -9.34
C ILE A 35 2.68 1.32 -8.20
N CYS A 36 1.42 1.67 -8.31
CA CYS A 36 0.44 1.42 -7.28
C CYS A 36 -0.69 0.57 -7.84
N PHE A 37 -1.05 -0.48 -7.12
CA PHE A 37 -2.17 -1.33 -7.47
C PHE A 37 -3.23 -1.19 -6.40
N VAL A 38 -4.48 -1.06 -6.83
CA VAL A 38 -5.61 -1.01 -5.91
C VAL A 38 -6.45 -2.24 -6.21
N LEU A 39 -6.62 -3.07 -5.22
CA LEU A 39 -7.32 -4.33 -5.40
C LEU A 39 -8.80 -4.18 -5.06
N ASP A 40 -9.59 -5.14 -5.48
CA ASP A 40 -11.01 -5.11 -5.20
C ASP A 40 -11.29 -5.29 -3.72
N SER A 41 -10.34 -5.77 -2.95
CA SER A 41 -10.46 -5.88 -1.50
C SER A 41 -10.15 -4.56 -0.81
N LYS A 42 -9.90 -3.51 -1.57
CA LYS A 42 -9.52 -2.20 -1.06
C LYS A 42 -8.13 -2.20 -0.47
N THR A 43 -7.31 -3.13 -0.89
CA THR A 43 -5.92 -3.18 -0.50
C THR A 43 -5.10 -2.41 -1.51
N PHE A 44 -4.19 -1.58 -1.01
CA PHE A 44 -3.26 -0.84 -1.86
C PHE A 44 -1.90 -1.49 -1.77
N GLN A 45 -1.26 -1.66 -2.89
CA GLN A 45 0.11 -2.14 -2.92
C GLN A 45 0.94 -1.16 -3.73
N VAL A 46 2.01 -0.67 -3.15
CA VAL A 46 2.90 0.29 -3.79
C VAL A 46 4.28 -0.35 -3.90
N ASN A 47 4.83 -0.37 -5.10
CA ASN A 47 6.16 -0.93 -5.33
C ASN A 47 7.03 0.19 -5.86
N PHE A 48 8.08 0.53 -5.11
CA PHE A 48 8.99 1.60 -5.51
C PHE A 48 10.03 1.04 -6.45
N PHE A 49 10.28 1.74 -7.54
CA PHE A 49 11.19 1.25 -8.56
C PHE A 49 12.65 1.31 -8.14
N LYS A 50 13.03 2.38 -7.48
CA LYS A 50 14.43 2.59 -7.20
C LYS A 50 15.01 1.62 -6.19
N ASP A 51 14.38 1.45 -5.09
CA ASP A 51 14.94 0.64 -4.02
C ASP A 51 14.14 -0.64 -3.78
N HIS A 52 13.13 -0.89 -4.60
CA HIS A 52 12.34 -2.12 -4.51
C HIS A 52 11.61 -2.30 -3.18
N CYS A 53 11.40 -1.22 -2.48
CA CYS A 53 10.60 -1.27 -1.27
C CYS A 53 9.14 -1.38 -1.63
N LYS A 54 8.34 -1.90 -0.73
CA LYS A 54 6.91 -2.06 -0.95
C LYS A 54 6.12 -1.61 0.25
N ILE A 55 4.93 -1.12 0.00
CA ILE A 55 4.00 -0.78 1.06
C ILE A 55 2.69 -1.45 0.71
N ILE A 56 2.10 -2.16 1.64
CA ILE A 56 0.80 -2.78 1.43
C ILE A 56 -0.09 -2.36 2.58
N LEU A 57 -1.23 -1.81 2.26
CA LEU A 57 -2.11 -1.34 3.31
C LEU A 57 -3.57 -1.54 2.98
N ASN A 58 -4.38 -1.67 4.01
CA ASN A 58 -5.81 -1.76 3.87
C ASN A 58 -6.40 -1.11 5.12
N ARG A 59 -7.03 0.04 4.94
CA ARG A 59 -7.54 0.76 6.07
C ARG A 59 -8.74 0.09 6.70
N GLU A 60 -9.59 -0.48 5.89
CA GLU A 60 -10.78 -1.12 6.37
C GLU A 60 -10.46 -2.35 7.20
N LYS A 61 -9.48 -3.13 6.77
CA LYS A 61 -9.06 -4.30 7.52
C LYS A 61 -7.92 -4.01 8.47
N ASP A 62 -7.52 -2.78 8.56
CA ASP A 62 -6.59 -2.28 9.57
C ASP A 62 -5.23 -2.94 9.54
N PHE A 63 -4.55 -2.86 8.41
CA PHE A 63 -3.18 -3.35 8.40
C PHE A 63 -2.28 -2.51 7.50
N LEU A 64 -1.00 -2.49 7.85
CA LEU A 64 0.04 -1.84 7.09
C LEU A 64 1.26 -2.72 7.12
N TYR A 65 1.82 -2.98 5.95
CA TYR A 65 3.07 -3.71 5.82
C TYR A 65 4.04 -2.84 5.07
N PHE A 66 5.26 -2.71 5.63
CA PHE A 66 6.33 -1.99 4.96
C PHE A 66 7.44 -3.01 4.73
N ILE A 67 7.80 -3.20 3.49
CA ILE A 67 8.79 -4.22 3.12
C ILE A 67 9.99 -3.52 2.53
N SER A 68 11.14 -3.67 3.16
CA SER A 68 12.34 -2.97 2.75
C SER A 68 13.02 -3.68 1.57
N SER A 69 14.02 -3.04 1.00
CA SER A 69 14.78 -3.63 -0.08
C SER A 69 15.48 -4.91 0.36
N GLU A 70 15.71 -5.07 1.65
CA GLU A 70 16.34 -6.26 2.17
C GLU A 70 15.31 -7.29 2.60
N ARG A 71 14.07 -7.06 2.24
CA ARG A 71 12.99 -7.97 2.55
C ARG A 71 12.63 -8.04 4.02
N LYS A 72 13.00 -7.03 4.78
CA LYS A 72 12.57 -6.96 6.17
C LYS A 72 11.18 -6.39 6.19
N ILE A 73 10.31 -6.98 7.00
CA ILE A 73 8.92 -6.60 7.06
C ILE A 73 8.62 -5.91 8.37
N LEU A 74 8.03 -4.73 8.29
CA LEU A 74 7.55 -4.02 9.46
C LEU A 74 6.03 -4.03 9.36
N PHE A 75 5.36 -4.65 10.29
CA PHE A 75 3.92 -4.73 10.28
C PHE A 75 3.33 -3.91 11.40
N THR A 76 2.26 -3.18 11.12
CA THR A 76 1.53 -2.50 12.15
C THR A 76 0.08 -2.35 11.72
N THR A 77 -0.74 -1.76 12.55
CA THR A 77 -2.12 -1.48 12.22
C THR A 77 -2.35 0.01 12.44
N PHE A 78 -3.40 0.53 11.83
CA PHE A 78 -3.74 1.93 12.05
C PHE A 78 -4.12 2.14 13.51
N THR A 79 -4.76 1.17 14.10
CA THR A 79 -5.13 1.25 15.50
C THR A 79 -3.90 1.37 16.39
N LYS A 80 -2.88 0.60 16.12
CA LYS A 80 -1.67 0.67 16.91
C LYS A 80 -0.95 1.97 16.75
N LEU A 81 -1.00 2.56 15.57
CA LEU A 81 -0.36 3.84 15.37
C LEU A 81 -0.95 4.90 16.27
N LEU A 82 -2.21 4.79 16.59
CA LEU A 82 -2.85 5.79 17.42
C LEU A 82 -2.55 5.59 18.90
N SER A 83 -2.27 4.39 19.30
CA SER A 83 -2.11 4.11 20.73
C SER A 83 -0.68 3.92 21.19
N ASP A 84 0.17 3.37 20.35
CA ASP A 84 1.48 2.97 20.79
C ASP A 84 2.61 3.93 20.52
N GLY A 85 2.38 4.97 19.82
CA GLY A 85 3.47 5.86 19.47
C GLY A 85 4.19 5.36 18.23
N ILE A 86 5.14 6.15 17.77
CA ILE A 86 5.78 5.88 16.49
C ILE A 86 7.28 5.81 16.65
N THR A 87 7.88 4.71 16.25
CA THR A 87 9.32 4.58 16.27
C THR A 87 9.93 5.39 15.14
N LYS A 88 11.22 5.59 15.19
CA LYS A 88 11.90 6.33 14.15
C LYS A 88 11.77 5.65 12.80
N GLU A 89 11.89 4.34 12.80
CA GLU A 89 11.78 3.59 11.57
C GLU A 89 10.38 3.73 10.98
N LEU A 90 9.38 3.61 11.82
CA LEU A 90 8.01 3.73 11.36
C LEU A 90 7.74 5.15 10.88
N PHE A 91 8.31 6.13 11.57
CA PHE A 91 8.15 7.52 11.16
C PHE A 91 8.67 7.73 9.74
N ASN A 92 9.80 7.16 9.42
CA ASN A 92 10.38 7.31 8.09
C ASN A 92 9.48 6.71 7.03
N TRP A 93 8.88 5.55 7.30
CA TRP A 93 7.97 4.94 6.36
C TRP A 93 6.70 5.78 6.19
N LEU A 94 6.16 6.29 7.28
CA LEU A 94 4.95 7.10 7.22
C LEU A 94 5.20 8.41 6.50
N LYS A 95 6.38 8.97 6.65
CA LYS A 95 6.74 10.17 5.95
C LYS A 95 6.76 9.92 4.46
N ARG A 96 7.33 8.82 4.04
CA ARG A 96 7.38 8.46 2.64
C ARG A 96 5.97 8.26 2.09
N LEU A 97 5.14 7.60 2.86
CA LEU A 97 3.76 7.38 2.47
C LEU A 97 3.01 8.70 2.31
N SER A 98 3.11 9.57 3.28
CA SER A 98 2.35 10.81 3.26
C SER A 98 2.88 11.84 2.28
N GLU A 99 4.17 11.87 2.06
CA GLU A 99 4.75 12.89 1.20
C GLU A 99 4.87 12.47 -0.26
N THR A 100 4.97 11.20 -0.52
CA THR A 100 5.18 10.73 -1.88
C THR A 100 3.97 9.99 -2.41
N VAL A 101 3.50 9.03 -1.67
CA VAL A 101 2.47 8.13 -2.18
C VAL A 101 1.09 8.76 -2.17
N ILE A 102 0.67 9.27 -1.04
CA ILE A 102 -0.70 9.79 -0.93
C ILE A 102 -0.97 10.94 -1.89
N PRO A 103 -0.07 11.92 -2.02
CA PRO A 103 -0.35 13.00 -2.97
C PRO A 103 -0.46 12.49 -4.40
N SER A 104 0.32 11.49 -4.75
CA SER A 104 0.26 10.93 -6.10
C SER A 104 -1.03 10.16 -6.33
N VAL A 105 -1.48 9.45 -5.32
CA VAL A 105 -2.73 8.72 -5.41
C VAL A 105 -3.89 9.72 -5.57
N GLN A 106 -3.86 10.78 -4.79
CA GLN A 106 -4.91 11.79 -4.87
C GLN A 106 -4.91 12.45 -6.24
N ALA A 107 -3.75 12.74 -6.77
CA ALA A 107 -3.66 13.36 -8.09
C ALA A 107 -4.20 12.44 -9.17
N ALA A 108 -3.87 11.16 -9.07
CA ALA A 108 -4.34 10.19 -10.04
C ALA A 108 -5.85 10.05 -10.00
N LEU A 109 -6.42 10.06 -8.81
CA LEU A 109 -7.85 9.93 -8.68
C LEU A 109 -8.58 11.17 -9.20
N VAL A 110 -8.03 12.33 -8.94
CA VAL A 110 -8.64 13.53 -9.45
C VAL A 110 -8.64 13.52 -10.96
N LYS A 111 -7.56 13.02 -11.56
CA LYS A 111 -7.49 12.98 -12.96
C LYS A 111 -8.51 12.05 -13.52
N ASP A 112 -8.74 10.93 -12.85
CA ASP A 112 -9.67 9.95 -13.34
C ASP A 112 -11.08 10.23 -12.96
N VAL A 113 -11.31 11.20 -12.15
CA VAL A 113 -12.63 11.50 -11.79
C VAL A 113 -13.46 11.74 -12.96
N GLY A 114 -12.89 12.28 -13.96
CA GLY A 114 -13.61 12.50 -15.14
C GLY A 114 -14.18 11.20 -15.66
N ASP A 115 -13.62 10.11 -15.26
CA ASP A 115 -14.07 8.81 -15.70
C ASP A 115 -14.78 8.12 -14.61
N GLU A 116 -15.17 8.85 -13.72
CA GLU A 116 -15.90 8.30 -12.71
C GLU A 116 -15.33 7.31 -11.84
N LEU A 117 -14.40 7.18 -11.61
CA LEU A 117 -13.90 6.21 -10.85
C LEU A 117 -13.91 6.42 -9.56
N ILE A 118 -13.87 6.67 -9.05
CA ILE A 118 -13.77 6.91 -7.91
C ILE A 118 -13.53 6.49 -6.86
N PRO A 119 -13.36 6.14 -6.70
CA PRO A 119 -13.02 5.70 -5.76
C PRO A 119 -12.90 6.01 -4.54
N VAL A 120 -12.91 6.62 -4.45
CA VAL A 120 -13.13 6.78 -3.39
C VAL A 120 -12.51 6.18 -2.42
N GLU A 121 -12.23 5.23 -2.58
CA GLU A 121 -11.67 4.54 -1.69
C GLU A 121 -10.55 5.11 -1.08
N VAL A 122 -10.07 6.03 -1.54
CA VAL A 122 -8.93 6.51 -0.98
C VAL A 122 -9.16 7.25 0.24
N LYS A 123 -10.29 7.41 0.69
CA LYS A 123 -10.50 8.11 1.84
C LYS A 123 -9.87 7.60 3.02
#